data_75795e93d7ec51625ba37685ba74068d
#
_entry.id   75795e93d7ec51625ba37685ba74068d
#
_cell.length_a   1.000
_cell.length_b   1.000
_cell.length_c   1.000
_cell.angle_alpha   90.00
_cell.angle_beta   90.00
_cell.angle_gamma   90.00
#
_symmetry.space_group_name_H-M   'P 1'
#
loop_
_entity.id
_entity.type
_entity.pdbx_description
1 polymer ?
#
loop_
_entity_poly.entity_id
_entity_poly.type
_entity_poly.pdbx_seq_one_letter_code
_entity_poly.pdbx_strand_id
1 'polypeptide(L)'
;YCDNCAAAFRVWLERKYGSIEALNRAWNANFWSHTYADFAQILPPNAISDGLDGERATLSACSIDYKRFQSDSLLGTYVTERDAIRAFDAMHPITTNLMDTYEGADYFRWGREMDVISWDDYPFPHTTPSDNAFKHDLMRGVGDGRPFMLMESTPNQTNWQECNVLRAPGRMRAESYQAVAHGADTVQYFQLKQSRGGFEKYHGAVISHGGREDERVYGEVRAIGGELAAHGARFVGGLTEAPVALMFDWDSYWSTENISLLPKGFDYPDQVRRWYAPFHHRNIAVDVVPEDIDAGRLAGYRVLVAPALMMAKPGVRELVEGFVRAGGTFLATVMAGMHDEHDNVILGGYPGAFREVCGMRMEEMDMIPDGRDVRVVFGSGEGEDADGSRVSLVAGLIKLDGGARPLAAYAGDVFYRGTPAVTVNDFGAGTAYFAGAVLDEAGMDAVVGDVVRRAGVTGIVSPEPVEVVTRRYPSRGESLTFVINHADTATAWQDTPFAGCESVLDGTVLGRDLVLEPYGVTVVRTAA
;
A
#
# COMPACT_ATOMS: atom_id res chain seq x y z
N TYR A 1 3.80 -6.96 -26.76
CA TYR A 1 4.14 -8.34 -27.21
C TYR A 1 4.46 -8.39 -28.71
N CYS A 2 5.10 -7.36 -29.27
CA CYS A 2 5.53 -7.35 -30.66
C CYS A 2 6.97 -7.92 -30.82
N ASP A 3 7.40 -8.15 -32.06
CA ASP A 3 8.75 -8.70 -32.34
C ASP A 3 9.89 -7.82 -31.79
N ASN A 4 9.71 -6.49 -31.80
CA ASN A 4 10.67 -5.57 -31.21
C ASN A 4 10.79 -5.75 -29.70
N CYS A 5 9.64 -5.91 -29.00
CA CYS A 5 9.64 -6.20 -27.58
C CYS A 5 10.28 -7.56 -27.27
N ALA A 6 10.01 -8.58 -28.10
CA ALA A 6 10.65 -9.89 -27.97
C ALA A 6 12.17 -9.83 -28.11
N ALA A 7 12.65 -9.10 -29.11
CA ALA A 7 14.10 -8.90 -29.32
C ALA A 7 14.74 -8.12 -28.14
N ALA A 8 14.10 -7.05 -27.68
CA ALA A 8 14.59 -6.26 -26.56
C ALA A 8 14.59 -7.06 -25.24
N PHE A 9 13.56 -7.89 -25.00
CA PHE A 9 13.47 -8.75 -23.82
C PHE A 9 14.62 -9.77 -23.77
N ARG A 10 14.95 -10.39 -24.90
CA ARG A 10 16.10 -11.32 -24.97
C ARG A 10 17.42 -10.64 -24.61
N VAL A 11 17.64 -9.42 -25.11
CA VAL A 11 18.83 -8.61 -24.75
C VAL A 11 18.83 -8.26 -23.26
N TRP A 12 17.65 -7.94 -22.69
CA TRP A 12 17.53 -7.66 -21.26
C TRP A 12 17.84 -8.91 -20.42
N LEU A 13 17.34 -10.09 -20.82
CA LEU A 13 17.64 -11.37 -20.17
C LEU A 13 19.12 -11.74 -20.25
N GLU A 14 19.74 -11.54 -21.40
CA GLU A 14 21.18 -11.80 -21.57
C GLU A 14 22.03 -10.93 -20.64
N ARG A 15 21.67 -9.65 -20.48
CA ARG A 15 22.31 -8.74 -19.51
C ARG A 15 22.11 -9.18 -18.07
N LYS A 16 20.89 -9.62 -17.71
CA LYS A 16 20.54 -10.05 -16.36
C LYS A 16 21.24 -11.33 -15.95
N TYR A 17 21.28 -12.34 -16.82
CA TYR A 17 21.74 -13.69 -16.47
C TYR A 17 23.15 -14.01 -16.96
N GLY A 18 23.64 -13.31 -17.96
CA GLY A 18 24.98 -13.51 -18.55
C GLY A 18 25.11 -14.76 -19.40
N SER A 19 24.41 -15.87 -19.09
CA SER A 19 24.41 -17.09 -19.91
C SER A 19 23.05 -17.78 -19.87
N ILE A 20 22.78 -18.59 -20.90
CA ILE A 20 21.53 -19.35 -20.99
C ILE A 20 21.42 -20.41 -19.90
N GLU A 21 22.53 -21.00 -19.47
CA GLU A 21 22.60 -21.98 -18.40
C GLU A 21 22.25 -21.34 -17.05
N ALA A 22 22.66 -20.07 -16.80
CA ALA A 22 22.29 -19.32 -15.61
C ALA A 22 20.79 -19.02 -15.60
N LEU A 23 20.22 -18.58 -16.73
CA LEU A 23 18.78 -18.39 -16.88
C LEU A 23 18.01 -19.70 -16.65
N ASN A 24 18.42 -20.80 -17.28
CA ASN A 24 17.73 -22.09 -17.11
C ASN A 24 17.72 -22.55 -15.65
N ARG A 25 18.81 -22.31 -14.90
CA ARG A 25 18.84 -22.63 -13.45
C ARG A 25 17.91 -21.71 -12.67
N ALA A 26 17.94 -20.42 -12.92
CA ALA A 26 17.12 -19.41 -12.23
C ALA A 26 15.62 -19.65 -12.47
N TRP A 27 15.24 -19.95 -13.70
CA TRP A 27 13.84 -20.20 -14.07
C TRP A 27 13.36 -21.62 -13.76
N ASN A 28 14.22 -22.51 -13.23
CA ASN A 28 13.94 -23.94 -13.08
C ASN A 28 13.43 -24.55 -14.39
N ALA A 29 14.08 -24.23 -15.50
CA ALA A 29 13.60 -24.47 -16.86
C ALA A 29 13.56 -25.96 -17.28
N ASN A 30 14.04 -26.89 -16.45
CA ASN A 30 13.86 -28.32 -16.64
C ASN A 30 12.41 -28.77 -16.43
N PHE A 31 11.56 -27.93 -15.84
CA PHE A 31 10.13 -28.20 -15.69
C PHE A 31 9.48 -28.40 -17.07
N TRP A 32 8.80 -29.50 -17.28
CA TRP A 32 8.19 -29.93 -18.54
C TRP A 32 9.13 -29.82 -19.76
N SER A 33 10.43 -29.95 -19.54
CA SER A 33 11.45 -29.91 -20.60
C SER A 33 11.57 -28.56 -21.33
N HIS A 34 11.32 -27.45 -20.66
CA HIS A 34 11.45 -26.09 -21.22
C HIS A 34 12.87 -25.56 -21.24
N THR A 35 13.91 -26.41 -21.08
CA THR A 35 15.31 -25.99 -21.13
C THR A 35 15.65 -25.33 -22.45
N TYR A 36 16.11 -24.08 -22.39
CA TYR A 36 16.53 -23.33 -23.58
C TYR A 36 18.01 -23.59 -23.90
N ALA A 37 18.32 -23.69 -25.18
CA ALA A 37 19.70 -23.78 -25.66
C ALA A 37 20.29 -22.42 -26.04
N ASP A 38 19.44 -21.44 -26.31
CA ASP A 38 19.82 -20.09 -26.73
C ASP A 38 18.76 -19.09 -26.35
N PHE A 39 19.14 -17.85 -26.03
CA PHE A 39 18.21 -16.76 -25.73
C PHE A 39 17.22 -16.49 -26.89
N ALA A 40 17.61 -16.74 -28.13
CA ALA A 40 16.77 -16.58 -29.31
C ALA A 40 15.50 -17.45 -29.28
N GLN A 41 15.47 -18.52 -28.48
CA GLN A 41 14.33 -19.41 -28.34
C GLN A 41 13.26 -18.84 -27.38
N ILE A 42 13.62 -17.83 -26.57
CA ILE A 42 12.70 -17.28 -25.56
C ILE A 42 11.68 -16.36 -26.24
N LEU A 43 10.41 -16.58 -25.93
CA LEU A 43 9.29 -15.74 -26.36
C LEU A 43 8.71 -14.97 -25.16
N PRO A 44 8.19 -13.74 -25.37
CA PRO A 44 7.39 -13.07 -24.34
C PRO A 44 6.19 -13.92 -23.92
N PRO A 45 5.76 -13.88 -22.65
CA PRO A 45 4.58 -14.61 -22.19
C PRO A 45 3.31 -14.03 -22.83
N ASN A 46 2.76 -14.74 -23.80
CA ASN A 46 1.50 -14.39 -24.48
C ASN A 46 0.80 -15.66 -24.99
N ALA A 47 -0.39 -15.49 -25.58
CA ALA A 47 -1.22 -16.60 -26.06
C ALA A 47 -0.55 -17.47 -27.16
N ILE A 48 0.56 -17.01 -27.76
CA ILE A 48 1.27 -17.72 -28.84
C ILE A 48 2.46 -18.51 -28.26
N SER A 49 2.99 -18.11 -27.10
CA SER A 49 4.09 -18.82 -26.45
C SER A 49 3.61 -20.18 -25.87
N ASP A 50 3.93 -20.53 -24.71
CA ASP A 50 3.38 -21.71 -24.02
C ASP A 50 2.16 -21.37 -23.13
N GLY A 51 1.54 -20.25 -23.41
CA GLY A 51 0.62 -19.53 -22.57
C GLY A 51 -0.54 -20.31 -22.02
N LEU A 52 -0.59 -20.36 -20.71
CA LEU A 52 -1.75 -20.89 -19.98
C LEU A 52 -2.98 -19.99 -20.19
N ASP A 53 -2.79 -18.66 -20.19
CA ASP A 53 -3.83 -17.69 -20.52
C ASP A 53 -3.21 -16.28 -20.78
N GLY A 54 -2.83 -16.07 -22.01
CA GLY A 54 -2.48 -14.75 -22.54
C GLY A 54 -1.21 -14.09 -22.00
N GLU A 55 -1.06 -13.90 -20.70
CA GLU A 55 0.06 -13.18 -20.09
C GLU A 55 0.93 -14.04 -19.15
N ARG A 56 0.48 -15.26 -18.85
CA ARG A 56 1.21 -16.20 -18.00
C ARG A 56 1.96 -17.23 -18.81
N ALA A 57 3.24 -17.41 -18.53
CA ALA A 57 4.06 -18.47 -19.08
C ALA A 57 4.04 -19.71 -18.17
N THR A 58 4.27 -20.89 -18.74
CA THR A 58 4.44 -22.12 -17.97
C THR A 58 5.59 -22.02 -16.96
N LEU A 59 6.65 -21.31 -17.30
CA LEU A 59 7.70 -20.89 -16.36
C LEU A 59 7.33 -19.52 -15.77
N SER A 60 6.86 -19.47 -14.54
CA SER A 60 6.41 -18.24 -13.87
C SER A 60 7.50 -17.15 -13.85
N ALA A 61 8.75 -17.54 -13.65
CA ALA A 61 9.90 -16.64 -13.73
C ALA A 61 9.98 -15.87 -15.07
N CYS A 62 9.54 -16.45 -16.18
CA CYS A 62 9.46 -15.74 -17.46
C CYS A 62 8.45 -14.60 -17.42
N SER A 63 7.27 -14.82 -16.82
CA SER A 63 6.24 -13.79 -16.67
C SER A 63 6.74 -12.66 -15.78
N ILE A 64 7.35 -12.97 -14.64
CA ILE A 64 7.91 -11.97 -13.72
C ILE A 64 9.02 -11.16 -14.41
N ASP A 65 9.94 -11.81 -15.08
CA ASP A 65 11.02 -11.12 -15.79
C ASP A 65 10.48 -10.25 -16.94
N TYR A 66 9.40 -10.66 -17.57
CA TYR A 66 8.78 -9.83 -18.60
C TYR A 66 8.11 -8.58 -18.01
N LYS A 67 7.45 -8.69 -16.87
CA LYS A 67 6.89 -7.54 -16.13
C LYS A 67 8.01 -6.58 -15.68
N ARG A 68 9.11 -7.10 -15.15
CA ARG A 68 10.33 -6.32 -14.83
C ARG A 68 10.89 -5.60 -16.06
N PHE A 69 11.03 -6.32 -17.17
CA PHE A 69 11.48 -5.75 -18.44
C PHE A 69 10.55 -4.64 -18.93
N GLN A 70 9.23 -4.82 -18.85
CA GLN A 70 8.27 -3.81 -19.25
C GLN A 70 8.39 -2.54 -18.38
N SER A 71 8.48 -2.70 -17.06
CA SER A 71 8.69 -1.59 -16.13
C SER A 71 10.00 -0.84 -16.41
N ASP A 72 11.09 -1.57 -16.64
CA ASP A 72 12.41 -1.01 -16.99
C ASP A 72 12.38 -0.27 -18.34
N SER A 73 11.67 -0.82 -19.33
CA SER A 73 11.55 -0.23 -20.65
C SER A 73 10.76 1.08 -20.63
N LEU A 74 9.67 1.13 -19.87
CA LEU A 74 8.90 2.36 -19.68
C LEU A 74 9.70 3.42 -18.91
N LEU A 75 10.38 3.01 -17.84
CA LEU A 75 11.28 3.91 -17.09
C LEU A 75 12.39 4.46 -18.00
N GLY A 76 12.95 3.63 -18.88
CA GLY A 76 13.95 4.06 -19.87
C GLY A 76 13.42 5.15 -20.81
N THR A 77 12.14 5.14 -21.15
CA THR A 77 11.51 6.21 -21.95
C THR A 77 11.47 7.52 -21.15
N TYR A 78 10.98 7.48 -19.90
CA TYR A 78 10.99 8.64 -19.01
C TYR A 78 12.39 9.23 -18.83
N VAL A 79 13.40 8.38 -18.58
CA VAL A 79 14.79 8.81 -18.41
C VAL A 79 15.31 9.50 -19.67
N THR A 80 15.00 8.96 -20.86
CA THR A 80 15.40 9.57 -22.14
C THR A 80 14.79 10.96 -22.32
N GLU A 81 13.51 11.12 -22.00
CA GLU A 81 12.81 12.42 -22.07
C GLU A 81 13.36 13.40 -21.03
N ARG A 82 13.53 12.96 -19.79
CA ARG A 82 14.13 13.75 -18.71
C ARG A 82 15.51 14.28 -19.13
N ASP A 83 16.38 13.41 -19.62
CA ASP A 83 17.76 13.77 -19.97
C ASP A 83 17.79 14.74 -21.15
N ALA A 84 16.86 14.61 -22.10
CA ALA A 84 16.70 15.57 -23.19
C ALA A 84 16.26 16.96 -22.68
N ILE A 85 15.34 17.03 -21.72
CA ILE A 85 14.94 18.28 -21.05
C ILE A 85 16.12 18.86 -20.26
N ARG A 86 16.84 18.03 -19.50
CA ARG A 86 17.99 18.46 -18.68
C ARG A 86 19.11 19.11 -19.49
N ALA A 87 19.25 18.77 -20.75
CA ALA A 87 20.23 19.42 -21.62
C ALA A 87 19.94 20.92 -21.84
N PHE A 88 18.72 21.37 -21.60
CA PHE A 88 18.27 22.76 -21.77
C PHE A 88 17.83 23.43 -20.46
N ASP A 89 17.29 22.66 -19.52
CA ASP A 89 16.76 23.14 -18.26
C ASP A 89 17.26 22.29 -17.08
N ALA A 90 18.23 22.83 -16.37
CA ALA A 90 18.80 22.19 -15.19
C ALA A 90 18.06 22.54 -13.87
N MET A 91 17.11 23.47 -13.90
CA MET A 91 16.54 24.08 -12.69
C MET A 91 15.16 23.56 -12.32
N HIS A 92 14.28 23.37 -13.28
CA HIS A 92 12.91 22.93 -12.97
C HIS A 92 12.85 21.44 -12.66
N PRO A 93 12.10 21.03 -11.64
CA PRO A 93 11.91 19.61 -11.34
C PRO A 93 11.13 18.93 -12.48
N ILE A 94 11.54 17.70 -12.79
CA ILE A 94 10.89 16.86 -13.80
C ILE A 94 10.19 15.71 -13.12
N THR A 95 8.94 15.48 -13.47
CA THR A 95 8.09 14.44 -12.93
C THR A 95 7.23 13.81 -14.03
N THR A 96 6.58 12.72 -13.72
CA THR A 96 5.44 12.17 -14.47
C THR A 96 4.41 11.67 -13.47
N ASN A 97 3.13 11.76 -13.82
CA ASN A 97 2.06 11.32 -12.93
C ASN A 97 1.99 9.79 -12.85
N LEU A 98 1.92 9.30 -11.61
CA LEU A 98 1.71 7.90 -11.28
C LEU A 98 0.22 7.67 -11.00
N MET A 99 -0.21 6.42 -10.91
CA MET A 99 -1.62 6.07 -10.68
C MET A 99 -1.73 4.95 -9.65
N ASP A 100 -2.33 5.19 -8.49
CA ASP A 100 -2.62 4.17 -7.46
C ASP A 100 -1.53 3.08 -7.37
N THR A 101 -1.91 1.81 -7.29
CA THR A 101 -1.05 0.61 -7.32
C THR A 101 -0.99 0.01 -8.72
N TYR A 102 -0.68 0.83 -9.75
CA TYR A 102 -0.64 0.35 -11.14
C TYR A 102 0.36 -0.80 -11.30
N GLU A 103 -0.13 -1.91 -11.84
CA GLU A 103 0.65 -3.16 -11.95
C GLU A 103 1.81 -3.09 -12.96
N GLY A 104 1.71 -2.22 -13.96
CA GLY A 104 2.65 -2.17 -15.09
C GLY A 104 4.00 -1.52 -14.80
N ALA A 105 4.23 -0.98 -13.59
CA ALA A 105 5.46 -0.25 -13.27
C ALA A 105 5.82 -0.34 -11.78
N ASP A 106 7.07 -0.70 -11.49
CA ASP A 106 7.62 -0.65 -10.13
C ASP A 106 7.94 0.79 -9.74
N TYR A 107 7.04 1.40 -8.99
CA TYR A 107 7.15 2.81 -8.62
C TYR A 107 8.33 3.13 -7.70
N PHE A 108 8.80 2.21 -6.88
CA PHE A 108 10.00 2.46 -6.07
C PHE A 108 11.25 2.64 -6.95
N ARG A 109 11.34 1.91 -8.06
CA ARG A 109 12.40 2.14 -9.06
C ARG A 109 12.24 3.47 -9.78
N TRP A 110 11.00 3.82 -10.15
CA TRP A 110 10.69 5.09 -10.80
C TRP A 110 11.00 6.29 -9.89
N GLY A 111 10.64 6.21 -8.61
CA GLY A 111 10.86 7.28 -7.64
C GLY A 111 12.31 7.68 -7.44
N ARG A 112 13.24 6.74 -7.71
CA ARG A 112 14.70 7.02 -7.67
C ARG A 112 15.18 7.89 -8.83
N GLU A 113 14.42 7.93 -9.94
CA GLU A 113 14.74 8.70 -11.15
C GLU A 113 13.96 10.00 -11.25
N MET A 114 12.95 10.22 -10.43
CA MET A 114 12.08 11.39 -10.44
C MET A 114 12.56 12.46 -9.44
N ASP A 115 12.52 13.74 -9.85
CA ASP A 115 12.87 14.84 -8.96
C ASP A 115 11.81 15.04 -7.86
N VAL A 116 10.56 14.87 -8.21
CA VAL A 116 9.41 14.91 -7.31
C VAL A 116 8.39 13.85 -7.73
N ILE A 117 7.80 13.18 -6.76
CA ILE A 117 6.72 12.23 -7.02
C ILE A 117 5.44 13.00 -7.26
N SER A 118 4.72 12.64 -8.31
CA SER A 118 3.38 13.15 -8.57
C SER A 118 2.46 12.01 -8.98
N TRP A 119 1.18 12.13 -8.64
CA TRP A 119 0.22 11.09 -8.93
C TRP A 119 -1.21 11.61 -9.06
N ASP A 120 -2.08 10.76 -9.61
CA ASP A 120 -3.47 11.06 -9.91
C ASP A 120 -4.39 10.24 -9.00
N ASP A 121 -5.27 10.93 -8.25
CA ASP A 121 -6.22 10.31 -7.35
C ASP A 121 -7.66 10.54 -7.79
N TYR A 122 -8.31 9.45 -8.17
CA TYR A 122 -9.72 9.41 -8.56
C TYR A 122 -10.48 8.39 -7.72
N PRO A 123 -10.78 8.68 -6.44
CA PRO A 123 -11.45 7.73 -5.57
C PRO A 123 -12.78 7.26 -6.15
N PHE A 124 -13.01 5.94 -6.11
CA PHE A 124 -14.29 5.35 -6.46
C PHE A 124 -15.35 5.66 -5.39
N PRO A 125 -16.64 5.51 -5.69
CA PRO A 125 -17.70 5.75 -4.70
C PRO A 125 -17.57 4.92 -3.42
N HIS A 126 -16.97 3.74 -3.52
CA HIS A 126 -16.74 2.79 -2.42
C HIS A 126 -15.33 2.89 -1.78
N THR A 127 -14.45 3.75 -2.30
CA THR A 127 -13.12 3.95 -1.70
C THR A 127 -13.28 4.51 -0.29
N THR A 128 -12.71 3.79 0.68
CA THR A 128 -12.73 4.21 2.08
C THR A 128 -11.67 5.29 2.35
N PRO A 129 -11.79 6.06 3.44
CA PRO A 129 -10.74 7.00 3.84
C PRO A 129 -9.38 6.33 4.05
N SER A 130 -9.35 5.10 4.60
CA SER A 130 -8.11 4.34 4.80
C SER A 130 -7.48 3.88 3.48
N ASP A 131 -8.28 3.49 2.48
CA ASP A 131 -7.75 3.13 1.15
C ASP A 131 -7.11 4.35 0.48
N ASN A 132 -7.75 5.51 0.61
CA ASN A 132 -7.22 6.74 0.04
C ASN A 132 -5.95 7.20 0.75
N ALA A 133 -5.92 7.13 2.08
CA ALA A 133 -4.75 7.41 2.90
C ALA A 133 -3.57 6.50 2.54
N PHE A 134 -3.82 5.19 2.35
CA PHE A 134 -2.79 4.23 1.91
C PHE A 134 -2.12 4.67 0.60
N LYS A 135 -2.89 5.12 -0.39
CA LYS A 135 -2.36 5.56 -1.68
C LYS A 135 -1.46 6.79 -1.53
N HIS A 136 -1.87 7.77 -0.73
CA HIS A 136 -1.04 8.92 -0.42
C HIS A 136 0.26 8.52 0.29
N ASP A 137 0.18 7.62 1.27
CA ASP A 137 1.34 7.11 2.00
C ASP A 137 2.27 6.26 1.12
N LEU A 138 1.72 5.52 0.15
CA LEU A 138 2.52 4.83 -0.87
C LEU A 138 3.32 5.84 -1.70
N MET A 139 2.71 6.93 -2.18
CA MET A 139 3.41 7.94 -2.98
C MET A 139 4.47 8.69 -2.16
N ARG A 140 4.20 8.95 -0.88
CA ARG A 140 5.23 9.44 0.04
C ARG A 140 6.38 8.44 0.19
N GLY A 141 6.06 7.15 0.31
CA GLY A 141 7.04 6.06 0.39
C GLY A 141 7.90 5.92 -0.88
N VAL A 142 7.29 6.00 -2.06
CA VAL A 142 7.97 6.04 -3.37
C VAL A 142 8.96 7.21 -3.44
N GLY A 143 8.62 8.34 -2.82
CA GLY A 143 9.47 9.50 -2.68
C GLY A 143 10.50 9.42 -1.54
N ASP A 144 10.67 8.28 -0.90
CA ASP A 144 11.57 8.10 0.25
C ASP A 144 11.26 9.04 1.43
N GLY A 145 9.97 9.19 1.74
CA GLY A 145 9.45 10.06 2.80
C GLY A 145 9.36 11.54 2.43
N ARG A 146 9.79 11.93 1.22
CA ARG A 146 9.67 13.31 0.73
C ARG A 146 8.20 13.62 0.38
N PRO A 147 7.79 14.90 0.49
CA PRO A 147 6.50 15.34 0.00
C PRO A 147 6.28 15.01 -1.48
N PHE A 148 5.04 14.81 -1.85
CA PHE A 148 4.62 14.55 -3.23
C PHE A 148 3.65 15.61 -3.75
N MET A 149 3.33 15.56 -5.03
CA MET A 149 2.32 16.40 -5.68
C MET A 149 1.09 15.56 -6.00
N LEU A 150 -0.09 15.97 -5.52
CA LEU A 150 -1.35 15.48 -6.08
C LEU A 150 -1.58 16.21 -7.40
N MET A 151 -1.18 15.55 -8.51
CA MET A 151 -1.16 16.14 -9.85
C MET A 151 -2.56 16.23 -10.45
N GLU A 152 -3.37 15.22 -10.20
CA GLU A 152 -4.76 15.19 -10.63
C GLU A 152 -5.67 14.71 -9.52
N SER A 153 -6.83 15.34 -9.42
CA SER A 153 -7.99 14.86 -8.67
C SER A 153 -9.24 15.40 -9.33
N THR A 154 -10.36 14.69 -9.25
CA THR A 154 -11.57 15.20 -9.87
C THR A 154 -12.32 16.15 -8.93
N PRO A 155 -12.78 17.32 -9.44
CA PRO A 155 -13.59 18.22 -8.63
C PRO A 155 -15.03 17.72 -8.44
N ASN A 156 -15.49 16.73 -9.20
CA ASN A 156 -16.83 16.15 -9.08
C ASN A 156 -16.84 14.68 -9.53
N GLN A 157 -17.67 14.30 -10.52
CA GLN A 157 -17.76 12.93 -11.04
C GLN A 157 -16.61 12.58 -11.98
N THR A 158 -16.35 11.29 -12.11
CA THR A 158 -15.36 10.72 -13.01
C THR A 158 -16.07 9.90 -14.09
N ASN A 159 -16.01 10.32 -15.36
CA ASN A 159 -16.86 9.77 -16.42
C ASN A 159 -16.49 8.35 -16.89
N TRP A 160 -15.36 7.83 -16.50
CA TRP A 160 -14.86 6.50 -16.88
C TRP A 160 -15.01 5.44 -15.78
N GLN A 161 -15.55 5.80 -14.61
CA GLN A 161 -15.91 4.84 -13.58
C GLN A 161 -17.20 4.11 -13.94
N GLU A 162 -17.42 2.94 -13.37
CA GLU A 162 -18.64 2.13 -13.58
C GLU A 162 -19.92 2.93 -13.29
N CYS A 163 -19.87 3.76 -12.23
CA CYS A 163 -20.95 4.66 -11.84
C CYS A 163 -20.39 6.06 -11.58
N ASN A 164 -20.87 7.06 -12.33
CA ASN A 164 -20.41 8.45 -12.24
C ASN A 164 -21.14 9.20 -11.14
N VAL A 165 -20.85 8.87 -9.89
CA VAL A 165 -21.48 9.48 -8.71
C VAL A 165 -20.95 10.89 -8.50
N LEU A 166 -21.85 11.83 -8.20
CA LEU A 166 -21.45 13.19 -7.80
C LEU A 166 -20.80 13.17 -6.42
N ARG A 167 -19.77 13.98 -6.25
CA ARG A 167 -19.21 14.22 -4.91
C ARG A 167 -20.17 15.09 -4.09
N ALA A 168 -20.42 14.65 -2.86
CA ALA A 168 -21.20 15.42 -1.90
C ALA A 168 -20.52 16.77 -1.59
N PRO A 169 -21.27 17.82 -1.25
CA PRO A 169 -20.69 19.08 -0.81
C PRO A 169 -19.74 18.91 0.38
N GLY A 170 -18.56 19.51 0.31
CA GLY A 170 -17.50 19.41 1.32
C GLY A 170 -16.57 18.21 1.16
N ARG A 171 -16.99 17.11 0.52
CA ARG A 171 -16.16 15.91 0.36
C ARG A 171 -14.85 16.21 -0.40
N MET A 172 -14.89 17.00 -1.45
CA MET A 172 -13.68 17.42 -2.18
C MET A 172 -12.69 18.15 -1.29
N ARG A 173 -13.19 18.99 -0.35
CA ARG A 173 -12.34 19.69 0.61
C ARG A 173 -11.68 18.69 1.59
N ALA A 174 -12.43 17.76 2.16
CA ALA A 174 -11.89 16.74 3.05
C ALA A 174 -10.81 15.88 2.37
N GLU A 175 -11.07 15.39 1.15
CA GLU A 175 -10.10 14.61 0.36
C GLU A 175 -8.85 15.41 0.01
N SER A 176 -8.99 16.69 -0.34
CA SER A 176 -7.85 17.58 -0.63
C SER A 176 -6.97 17.78 0.61
N TYR A 177 -7.59 17.99 1.78
CA TYR A 177 -6.85 18.11 3.03
C TYR A 177 -6.29 16.78 3.52
N GLN A 178 -6.90 15.63 3.21
CA GLN A 178 -6.32 14.33 3.46
C GLN A 178 -5.02 14.15 2.67
N ALA A 179 -5.00 14.49 1.39
CA ALA A 179 -3.78 14.46 0.60
C ALA A 179 -2.68 15.34 1.23
N VAL A 180 -3.00 16.57 1.65
CA VAL A 180 -2.06 17.47 2.33
C VAL A 180 -1.59 16.86 3.66
N ALA A 181 -2.48 16.30 4.46
CA ALA A 181 -2.15 15.66 5.73
C ALA A 181 -1.16 14.50 5.55
N HIS A 182 -1.34 13.68 4.50
CA HIS A 182 -0.50 12.53 4.17
C HIS A 182 0.77 12.88 3.38
N GLY A 183 1.04 14.15 3.09
CA GLY A 183 2.32 14.57 2.54
C GLY A 183 2.28 15.30 1.21
N ALA A 184 1.11 15.59 0.64
CA ALA A 184 1.05 16.40 -0.56
C ALA A 184 1.44 17.87 -0.28
N ASP A 185 2.30 18.43 -1.13
CA ASP A 185 2.64 19.85 -1.13
C ASP A 185 1.84 20.63 -2.19
N THR A 186 1.07 19.95 -3.04
CA THR A 186 0.12 20.55 -4.00
C THR A 186 -1.15 19.73 -4.09
N VAL A 187 -2.25 20.40 -4.45
CA VAL A 187 -3.52 19.77 -4.83
C VAL A 187 -3.96 20.38 -6.15
N GLN A 188 -4.12 19.57 -7.18
CA GLN A 188 -4.54 19.99 -8.51
C GLN A 188 -5.76 19.21 -8.96
N TYR A 189 -6.59 19.84 -9.79
CA TYR A 189 -7.83 19.25 -10.27
C TYR A 189 -7.82 19.09 -11.79
N PHE A 190 -8.12 17.91 -12.23
CA PHE A 190 -8.47 17.65 -13.62
C PHE A 190 -10.00 17.64 -13.75
N GLN A 191 -10.62 18.57 -14.51
CA GLN A 191 -9.94 19.53 -15.38
C GLN A 191 -10.45 20.95 -15.11
N LEU A 192 -9.72 21.97 -15.60
CA LEU A 192 -10.14 23.37 -15.41
C LEU A 192 -11.50 23.65 -16.08
N LYS A 193 -11.68 23.23 -17.33
CA LYS A 193 -12.90 23.46 -18.09
C LYS A 193 -13.38 22.17 -18.72
N GLN A 194 -14.64 21.83 -18.49
CA GLN A 194 -15.26 20.62 -19.00
C GLN A 194 -15.21 20.56 -20.53
N SER A 195 -14.70 19.46 -21.06
CA SER A 195 -14.55 19.26 -22.52
C SER A 195 -15.89 19.22 -23.20
N ARG A 196 -16.01 19.91 -24.36
CA ARG A 196 -17.23 19.93 -25.15
C ARG A 196 -17.49 18.61 -25.88
N GLY A 197 -16.43 17.89 -26.22
CA GLY A 197 -16.46 16.65 -26.98
C GLY A 197 -15.37 15.69 -26.56
N GLY A 198 -15.30 14.51 -27.18
CA GLY A 198 -14.35 13.47 -26.85
C GLY A 198 -14.86 12.55 -25.74
N PHE A 199 -14.02 11.59 -25.34
CA PHE A 199 -14.38 10.57 -24.36
C PHE A 199 -14.71 11.17 -22.98
N GLU A 200 -13.95 12.18 -22.55
CA GLU A 200 -14.06 12.80 -21.21
C GLU A 200 -14.99 14.04 -21.18
N LYS A 201 -15.88 14.19 -22.14
CA LYS A 201 -16.81 15.34 -22.18
C LYS A 201 -17.73 15.46 -20.97
N TYR A 202 -17.93 14.40 -20.21
CA TYR A 202 -18.72 14.38 -18.97
C TYR A 202 -17.88 14.25 -17.71
N HIS A 203 -16.55 14.29 -17.82
CA HIS A 203 -15.68 14.33 -16.65
C HIS A 203 -15.93 15.63 -15.88
N GLY A 204 -15.90 15.55 -14.53
CA GLY A 204 -16.03 16.71 -13.68
C GLY A 204 -14.96 17.77 -13.98
N ALA A 205 -15.33 19.03 -13.85
CA ALA A 205 -14.41 20.14 -14.09
C ALA A 205 -14.71 21.29 -13.13
N VAL A 206 -13.71 22.16 -12.94
CA VAL A 206 -13.87 23.39 -12.15
C VAL A 206 -14.92 24.30 -12.81
N ILE A 207 -14.83 24.46 -14.12
CA ILE A 207 -15.81 25.19 -14.93
C ILE A 207 -16.60 24.16 -15.75
N SER A 208 -17.87 23.97 -15.41
CA SER A 208 -18.76 23.03 -16.09
C SER A 208 -19.16 23.48 -17.48
N HIS A 209 -19.94 22.67 -18.20
CA HIS A 209 -20.57 23.09 -19.46
C HIS A 209 -21.48 24.33 -19.33
N GLY A 210 -22.01 24.57 -18.12
CA GLY A 210 -22.83 25.78 -17.85
C GLY A 210 -21.99 27.05 -17.84
N GLY A 211 -20.73 26.97 -17.46
CA GLY A 211 -19.78 28.08 -17.50
C GLY A 211 -20.10 29.23 -16.53
N ARG A 212 -20.73 28.93 -15.39
CA ARG A 212 -21.25 29.95 -14.47
C ARG A 212 -20.50 29.95 -13.16
N GLU A 213 -20.23 31.12 -12.60
CA GLU A 213 -19.52 31.30 -11.32
C GLU A 213 -20.39 30.96 -10.09
N ASP A 214 -21.72 30.88 -10.25
CA ASP A 214 -22.66 30.53 -9.18
C ASP A 214 -22.89 29.01 -9.05
N GLU A 215 -22.15 28.19 -9.80
CA GLU A 215 -22.21 26.73 -9.67
C GLU A 215 -21.47 26.22 -8.43
N ARG A 216 -22.04 25.16 -7.83
CA ARG A 216 -21.53 24.56 -6.57
C ARG A 216 -20.05 24.21 -6.64
N VAL A 217 -19.63 23.46 -7.64
CA VAL A 217 -18.26 22.97 -7.79
C VAL A 217 -17.27 24.12 -7.93
N TYR A 218 -17.58 25.13 -8.73
CA TYR A 218 -16.76 26.33 -8.86
C TYR A 218 -16.60 27.06 -7.53
N GLY A 219 -17.72 27.18 -6.77
CA GLY A 219 -17.70 27.79 -5.44
C GLY A 219 -16.82 27.03 -4.44
N GLU A 220 -16.91 25.70 -4.43
CA GLU A 220 -16.09 24.85 -3.55
C GLU A 220 -14.60 24.94 -3.91
N VAL A 221 -14.23 24.81 -5.18
CA VAL A 221 -12.83 24.95 -5.63
C VAL A 221 -12.27 26.32 -5.29
N ARG A 222 -13.06 27.40 -5.50
CA ARG A 222 -12.66 28.76 -5.12
C ARG A 222 -12.41 28.88 -3.62
N ALA A 223 -13.24 28.26 -2.78
CA ALA A 223 -13.08 28.27 -1.33
C ALA A 223 -11.80 27.54 -0.92
N ILE A 224 -11.59 26.32 -1.42
CA ILE A 224 -10.39 25.52 -1.14
C ILE A 224 -9.13 26.24 -1.61
N GLY A 225 -9.16 26.80 -2.84
CA GLY A 225 -8.05 27.58 -3.38
C GLY A 225 -7.74 28.82 -2.55
N GLY A 226 -8.76 29.49 -2.02
CA GLY A 226 -8.60 30.63 -1.10
C GLY A 226 -7.95 30.23 0.23
N GLU A 227 -8.37 29.12 0.83
CA GLU A 227 -7.77 28.56 2.05
C GLU A 227 -6.30 28.17 1.82
N LEU A 228 -6.01 27.45 0.73
CA LEU A 228 -4.63 27.05 0.40
C LEU A 228 -3.75 28.24 0.03
N ALA A 229 -4.28 29.28 -0.61
CA ALA A 229 -3.55 30.51 -0.86
C ALA A 229 -3.20 31.26 0.43
N ALA A 230 -4.08 31.25 1.43
CA ALA A 230 -3.86 31.89 2.72
C ALA A 230 -2.91 31.11 3.64
N HIS A 231 -2.99 29.79 3.64
CA HIS A 231 -2.35 28.92 4.64
C HIS A 231 -1.34 27.92 4.05
N GLY A 232 -1.38 27.64 2.74
CA GLY A 232 -0.60 26.58 2.08
C GLY A 232 0.91 26.68 2.32
N ALA A 233 1.48 27.88 2.37
CA ALA A 233 2.89 28.09 2.71
C ALA A 233 3.29 27.48 4.08
N ARG A 234 2.32 27.26 4.97
CA ARG A 234 2.54 26.59 6.26
C ARG A 234 2.55 25.08 6.14
N PHE A 235 1.91 24.52 5.10
CA PHE A 235 1.74 23.09 4.91
C PHE A 235 2.87 22.46 4.10
N VAL A 236 3.59 23.27 3.30
CA VAL A 236 4.67 22.81 2.42
C VAL A 236 5.88 22.32 3.23
N GLY A 237 6.48 21.21 2.79
CA GLY A 237 7.72 20.64 3.35
C GLY A 237 7.56 19.97 4.71
N GLY A 238 6.34 19.64 5.12
CA GLY A 238 6.09 18.87 6.34
C GLY A 238 6.51 17.42 6.19
N LEU A 239 7.04 16.83 7.26
CA LEU A 239 7.49 15.44 7.34
C LEU A 239 6.54 14.64 8.23
N THR A 240 6.28 13.40 7.85
CA THR A 240 5.56 12.42 8.67
C THR A 240 6.56 11.60 9.46
N GLU A 241 6.34 11.44 10.76
CA GLU A 241 7.12 10.53 11.60
C GLU A 241 6.28 9.28 11.86
N ALA A 242 6.49 8.25 11.06
CA ALA A 242 5.75 6.99 11.17
C ALA A 242 6.49 6.00 12.07
N PRO A 243 5.83 5.43 13.10
CA PRO A 243 6.41 4.34 13.88
C PRO A 243 6.29 2.98 13.20
N VAL A 244 5.54 2.89 12.11
CA VAL A 244 5.23 1.66 11.38
C VAL A 244 5.74 1.75 9.96
N ALA A 245 6.50 0.74 9.53
CA ALA A 245 6.83 0.49 8.13
C ALA A 245 5.96 -0.66 7.60
N LEU A 246 5.33 -0.48 6.46
CA LEU A 246 4.52 -1.49 5.79
C LEU A 246 5.13 -1.73 4.40
N MET A 247 5.55 -2.97 4.16
CA MET A 247 6.20 -3.34 2.90
C MET A 247 5.19 -3.46 1.77
N PHE A 248 5.54 -2.89 0.62
CA PHE A 248 4.89 -3.11 -0.66
C PHE A 248 5.96 -3.46 -1.69
N ASP A 249 5.73 -4.50 -2.49
CA ASP A 249 6.68 -4.97 -3.48
C ASP A 249 6.00 -5.37 -4.78
N TRP A 250 6.44 -4.79 -5.90
CA TRP A 250 5.87 -5.07 -7.23
C TRP A 250 6.17 -6.49 -7.71
N ASP A 251 7.31 -7.06 -7.37
CA ASP A 251 7.63 -8.45 -7.72
C ASP A 251 6.68 -9.42 -7.01
N SER A 252 6.38 -9.17 -5.74
CA SER A 252 5.36 -9.94 -4.98
C SER A 252 3.96 -9.75 -5.58
N TYR A 253 3.61 -8.55 -6.05
CA TYR A 253 2.37 -8.30 -6.76
C TYR A 253 2.29 -9.17 -8.02
N TRP A 254 3.31 -9.11 -8.87
CA TRP A 254 3.36 -9.91 -10.09
C TRP A 254 3.38 -11.42 -9.82
N SER A 255 4.07 -11.86 -8.75
CA SER A 255 4.09 -13.27 -8.36
C SER A 255 2.71 -13.77 -7.94
N THR A 256 1.96 -13.00 -7.15
CA THR A 256 0.60 -13.39 -6.73
C THR A 256 -0.38 -13.48 -7.90
N GLU A 257 -0.23 -12.65 -8.94
CA GLU A 257 -1.04 -12.73 -10.16
C GLU A 257 -0.71 -13.96 -11.00
N ASN A 258 0.55 -14.43 -10.96
CA ASN A 258 1.03 -15.56 -11.76
C ASN A 258 0.75 -16.93 -11.15
N ILE A 259 0.51 -17.00 -9.85
CA ILE A 259 0.37 -18.28 -9.15
C ILE A 259 -1.00 -18.92 -9.44
N SER A 260 -0.99 -20.21 -9.80
CA SER A 260 -2.21 -20.96 -10.04
C SER A 260 -2.90 -21.49 -8.77
N LEU A 261 -2.28 -21.28 -7.61
CA LEU A 261 -2.76 -21.75 -6.31
C LEU A 261 -3.91 -20.89 -5.77
N LEU A 262 -3.80 -19.57 -5.92
CA LEU A 262 -4.67 -18.62 -5.23
C LEU A 262 -6.10 -18.60 -5.82
N PRO A 263 -7.12 -18.49 -4.97
CA PRO A 263 -8.50 -18.36 -5.44
C PRO A 263 -8.72 -17.00 -6.09
N LYS A 264 -9.73 -16.94 -6.97
CA LYS A 264 -10.20 -15.65 -7.50
C LYS A 264 -10.58 -14.73 -6.34
N GLY A 265 -10.12 -13.48 -6.41
CA GLY A 265 -10.35 -12.47 -5.37
C GLY A 265 -9.20 -12.33 -4.38
N PHE A 266 -8.12 -13.12 -4.48
CA PHE A 266 -6.89 -12.77 -3.81
C PHE A 266 -6.17 -11.72 -4.65
N ASP A 267 -6.13 -10.50 -4.16
CA ASP A 267 -5.49 -9.34 -4.79
C ASP A 267 -4.41 -8.80 -3.84
N TYR A 268 -3.16 -8.71 -4.31
CA TYR A 268 -2.04 -8.32 -3.45
C TYR A 268 -2.19 -6.89 -2.91
N PRO A 269 -2.46 -5.86 -3.73
CA PRO A 269 -2.73 -4.52 -3.22
C PRO A 269 -3.87 -4.46 -2.21
N ASP A 270 -4.95 -5.25 -2.41
CA ASP A 270 -6.04 -5.34 -1.45
C ASP A 270 -5.57 -5.92 -0.11
N GLN A 271 -4.78 -7.00 -0.13
CA GLN A 271 -4.21 -7.55 1.11
C GLN A 271 -3.36 -6.51 1.84
N VAL A 272 -2.57 -5.73 1.14
CA VAL A 272 -1.75 -4.68 1.76
C VAL A 272 -2.62 -3.56 2.36
N ARG A 273 -3.63 -3.08 1.62
CA ARG A 273 -4.59 -2.06 2.12
C ARG A 273 -5.35 -2.53 3.35
N ARG A 274 -5.80 -3.78 3.37
CA ARG A 274 -6.51 -4.37 4.52
C ARG A 274 -5.66 -4.41 5.78
N TRP A 275 -4.35 -4.66 5.69
CA TRP A 275 -3.43 -4.61 6.84
C TRP A 275 -2.98 -3.19 7.19
N TYR A 276 -3.11 -2.22 6.29
CA TYR A 276 -2.92 -0.80 6.58
C TYR A 276 -4.08 -0.21 7.41
N ALA A 277 -5.32 -0.57 7.07
CA ALA A 277 -6.54 0.01 7.64
C ALA A 277 -6.58 0.01 9.19
N PRO A 278 -6.23 -1.07 9.93
CA PRO A 278 -6.24 -1.05 11.40
C PRO A 278 -5.28 -0.05 12.03
N PHE A 279 -4.18 0.32 11.38
CA PHE A 279 -3.29 1.39 11.84
C PHE A 279 -3.91 2.76 11.59
N HIS A 280 -4.49 2.97 10.41
CA HIS A 280 -5.21 4.19 10.05
C HIS A 280 -6.37 4.46 11.02
N HIS A 281 -7.21 3.46 11.33
CA HIS A 281 -8.32 3.59 12.28
C HIS A 281 -7.86 3.95 13.71
N ARG A 282 -6.59 3.73 14.02
CA ARG A 282 -5.96 4.13 15.29
C ARG A 282 -5.21 5.45 15.20
N ASN A 283 -5.28 6.15 14.06
CA ASN A 283 -4.48 7.36 13.78
C ASN A 283 -2.97 7.14 14.02
N ILE A 284 -2.47 5.98 13.65
CA ILE A 284 -1.05 5.63 13.69
C ILE A 284 -0.48 5.83 12.29
N ALA A 285 0.48 6.71 12.16
CA ALA A 285 1.13 6.96 10.88
C ALA A 285 1.91 5.73 10.39
N VAL A 286 1.84 5.47 9.10
CA VAL A 286 2.49 4.35 8.41
C VAL A 286 3.31 4.88 7.24
N ASP A 287 4.55 4.45 7.10
CA ASP A 287 5.30 4.61 5.86
C ASP A 287 5.18 3.32 5.04
N VAL A 288 4.81 3.44 3.78
CA VAL A 288 4.87 2.33 2.83
C VAL A 288 6.27 2.27 2.24
N VAL A 289 6.93 1.14 2.36
CA VAL A 289 8.37 1.00 2.06
C VAL A 289 8.64 -0.18 1.13
N PRO A 290 9.71 -0.12 0.29
CA PRO A 290 10.14 -1.27 -0.49
C PRO A 290 10.76 -2.35 0.41
N GLU A 291 10.84 -3.57 -0.08
CA GLU A 291 11.49 -4.66 0.67
C GLU A 291 13.02 -4.48 0.81
N ASP A 292 13.65 -3.71 -0.08
CA ASP A 292 15.07 -3.36 -0.07
C ASP A 292 15.38 -2.08 0.71
N ILE A 293 14.49 -1.69 1.64
CA ILE A 293 14.69 -0.53 2.52
C ILE A 293 16.05 -0.61 3.23
N ASP A 294 16.74 0.53 3.32
CA ASP A 294 18.00 0.63 4.05
C ASP A 294 17.85 0.26 5.54
N ALA A 295 18.77 -0.57 6.05
CA ALA A 295 18.71 -1.05 7.43
C ALA A 295 18.79 0.07 8.49
N GLY A 296 19.52 1.15 8.20
CA GLY A 296 19.61 2.32 9.08
C GLY A 296 18.28 3.07 9.16
N ARG A 297 17.59 3.19 8.01
CA ARG A 297 16.22 3.75 7.98
C ARG A 297 15.23 2.84 8.70
N LEU A 298 15.29 1.52 8.44
CA LEU A 298 14.42 0.55 9.10
C LEU A 298 14.55 0.57 10.62
N ALA A 299 15.74 0.80 11.16
CA ALA A 299 15.99 0.90 12.61
C ALA A 299 15.23 2.07 13.27
N GLY A 300 14.72 3.04 12.51
CA GLY A 300 13.88 4.13 13.00
C GLY A 300 12.43 3.73 13.31
N TYR A 301 11.96 2.60 12.77
CA TYR A 301 10.60 2.13 13.00
C TYR A 301 10.50 1.22 14.23
N ARG A 302 9.30 1.07 14.76
CA ARG A 302 8.96 0.18 15.87
C ARG A 302 8.32 -1.11 15.39
N VAL A 303 7.58 -1.02 14.29
CA VAL A 303 6.82 -2.12 13.68
C VAL A 303 7.18 -2.21 12.20
N LEU A 304 7.39 -3.44 11.72
CA LEU A 304 7.54 -3.78 10.32
C LEU A 304 6.42 -4.77 9.94
N VAL A 305 5.66 -4.47 8.90
CA VAL A 305 4.58 -5.32 8.41
C VAL A 305 4.89 -5.77 6.99
N ALA A 306 4.78 -7.08 6.72
CA ALA A 306 4.97 -7.68 5.41
C ALA A 306 3.70 -8.43 4.97
N PRO A 307 2.66 -7.73 4.49
CA PRO A 307 1.41 -8.35 4.07
C PRO A 307 1.62 -9.11 2.77
N ALA A 308 1.38 -10.41 2.77
CA ALA A 308 1.47 -11.26 1.58
C ALA A 308 2.72 -11.01 0.70
N LEU A 309 3.84 -10.59 1.30
CA LEU A 309 5.11 -10.32 0.64
C LEU A 309 5.66 -11.64 0.07
N MET A 310 5.11 -12.07 -1.08
CA MET A 310 5.31 -13.40 -1.66
C MET A 310 6.78 -13.69 -1.90
N MET A 311 7.48 -12.77 -2.57
CA MET A 311 8.91 -12.89 -2.82
C MET A 311 9.72 -12.32 -1.67
N ALA A 312 10.76 -13.02 -1.30
CA ALA A 312 11.81 -12.52 -0.41
C ALA A 312 13.13 -12.51 -1.18
N LYS A 313 13.52 -11.34 -1.65
CA LYS A 313 14.78 -11.16 -2.39
C LYS A 313 15.99 -11.34 -1.47
N PRO A 314 17.19 -11.56 -2.04
CA PRO A 314 18.41 -11.70 -1.25
C PRO A 314 18.62 -10.52 -0.29
N GLY A 315 18.88 -10.82 0.99
CA GLY A 315 19.07 -9.82 2.05
C GLY A 315 17.82 -9.48 2.86
N VAL A 316 16.61 -9.75 2.36
CA VAL A 316 15.35 -9.44 3.07
C VAL A 316 15.23 -10.25 4.37
N ARG A 317 15.60 -11.52 4.35
CA ARG A 317 15.62 -12.37 5.56
C ARG A 317 16.51 -11.76 6.63
N GLU A 318 17.76 -11.46 6.28
CA GLU A 318 18.77 -10.91 7.18
C GLU A 318 18.34 -9.53 7.72
N LEU A 319 17.72 -8.72 6.90
CA LEU A 319 17.17 -7.42 7.26
C LEU A 319 16.09 -7.55 8.33
N VAL A 320 15.10 -8.43 8.10
CA VAL A 320 13.99 -8.68 9.03
C VAL A 320 14.51 -9.28 10.34
N GLU A 321 15.35 -10.31 10.27
CA GLU A 321 15.94 -10.91 11.47
C GLU A 321 16.77 -9.91 12.27
N GLY A 322 17.55 -9.07 11.61
CA GLY A 322 18.33 -7.99 12.24
C GLY A 322 17.44 -6.99 12.95
N PHE A 323 16.36 -6.54 12.31
CA PHE A 323 15.38 -5.63 12.90
C PHE A 323 14.72 -6.20 14.14
N VAL A 324 14.26 -7.45 14.09
CA VAL A 324 13.61 -8.09 15.24
C VAL A 324 14.61 -8.36 16.37
N ARG A 325 15.83 -8.84 16.07
CA ARG A 325 16.88 -9.04 17.09
C ARG A 325 17.22 -7.76 17.83
N ALA A 326 17.13 -6.61 17.17
CA ALA A 326 17.39 -5.29 17.76
C ALA A 326 16.23 -4.76 18.61
N GLY A 327 15.08 -5.44 18.68
CA GLY A 327 13.93 -5.05 19.50
C GLY A 327 12.71 -4.60 18.69
N GLY A 328 12.75 -4.66 17.36
CA GLY A 328 11.61 -4.37 16.48
C GLY A 328 10.49 -5.42 16.59
N THR A 329 9.28 -5.04 16.24
CA THR A 329 8.14 -5.94 16.12
C THR A 329 7.83 -6.18 14.65
N PHE A 330 7.85 -7.45 14.23
CA PHE A 330 7.58 -7.86 12.86
C PHE A 330 6.23 -8.56 12.75
N LEU A 331 5.47 -8.28 11.70
CA LEU A 331 4.23 -8.98 11.36
C LEU A 331 4.30 -9.43 9.89
N ALA A 332 4.35 -10.75 9.68
CA ALA A 332 4.15 -11.35 8.38
C ALA A 332 2.76 -12.00 8.29
N THR A 333 2.22 -12.08 7.08
CA THR A 333 0.93 -12.71 6.85
C THR A 333 1.03 -13.92 5.92
N VAL A 334 -0.06 -14.64 5.76
CA VAL A 334 -0.15 -15.74 4.81
C VAL A 334 0.35 -15.29 3.44
N MET A 335 1.02 -16.16 2.72
CA MET A 335 1.75 -15.96 1.45
C MET A 335 3.08 -15.19 1.55
N ALA A 336 3.45 -14.61 2.70
CA ALA A 336 4.73 -13.90 2.80
C ALA A 336 5.94 -14.86 2.82
N GLY A 337 7.04 -14.47 2.14
CA GLY A 337 8.33 -15.15 2.15
C GLY A 337 8.34 -16.56 1.54
N MET A 338 7.45 -16.83 0.60
CA MET A 338 7.31 -18.17 0.01
C MET A 338 8.27 -18.41 -1.15
N HIS A 339 8.55 -17.38 -1.94
CA HIS A 339 9.33 -17.47 -3.17
C HIS A 339 10.64 -16.68 -3.08
N ASP A 340 11.65 -17.12 -3.84
CA ASP A 340 12.87 -16.38 -4.08
C ASP A 340 12.70 -15.32 -5.20
N GLU A 341 13.77 -14.59 -5.53
CA GLU A 341 13.78 -13.53 -6.55
C GLU A 341 13.52 -14.03 -7.99
N HIS A 342 13.44 -15.34 -8.19
CA HIS A 342 13.13 -15.98 -9.46
C HIS A 342 11.77 -16.67 -9.47
N ASP A 343 10.93 -16.36 -8.47
CA ASP A 343 9.60 -16.96 -8.28
C ASP A 343 9.63 -18.47 -8.04
N ASN A 344 10.76 -19.03 -7.57
CA ASN A 344 10.81 -20.40 -7.11
C ASN A 344 10.49 -20.51 -5.64
N VAL A 345 9.82 -21.59 -5.27
CA VAL A 345 9.51 -21.87 -3.86
C VAL A 345 10.78 -22.06 -3.04
N ILE A 346 10.89 -21.34 -1.92
CA ILE A 346 11.96 -21.55 -0.94
C ILE A 346 11.68 -22.84 -0.16
N LEU A 347 12.53 -23.84 -0.39
CA LEU A 347 12.32 -25.19 0.15
C LEU A 347 12.43 -25.27 1.68
N GLY A 348 11.76 -26.27 2.26
CA GLY A 348 11.83 -26.60 3.68
C GLY A 348 10.59 -26.16 4.49
N GLY A 349 9.49 -25.82 3.85
CA GLY A 349 8.22 -25.36 4.45
C GLY A 349 8.07 -23.84 4.45
N TYR A 350 6.83 -23.38 4.47
CA TYR A 350 6.49 -21.97 4.42
C TYR A 350 6.47 -21.33 5.83
N PRO A 351 6.63 -20.03 5.96
CA PRO A 351 7.17 -19.05 5.02
C PRO A 351 8.70 -19.19 4.90
N GLY A 352 9.19 -19.65 3.76
CA GLY A 352 10.59 -20.04 3.59
C GLY A 352 11.62 -19.04 4.16
N ALA A 353 11.47 -17.76 3.85
CA ALA A 353 12.37 -16.71 4.31
C ALA A 353 12.19 -16.35 5.81
N PHE A 354 10.98 -16.48 6.36
CA PHE A 354 10.65 -15.95 7.70
C PHE A 354 10.42 -17.04 8.76
N ARG A 355 10.70 -18.32 8.46
CA ARG A 355 10.48 -19.44 9.39
C ARG A 355 11.19 -19.25 10.74
N GLU A 356 12.46 -18.89 10.70
CA GLU A 356 13.27 -18.78 11.91
C GLU A 356 12.80 -17.63 12.79
N VAL A 357 12.57 -16.44 12.21
CA VAL A 357 12.12 -15.28 12.97
C VAL A 357 10.71 -15.48 13.53
N CYS A 358 9.82 -16.14 12.78
CA CYS A 358 8.45 -16.44 13.23
C CYS A 358 8.36 -17.69 14.12
N GLY A 359 9.42 -18.53 14.20
CA GLY A 359 9.49 -19.74 15.03
C GLY A 359 8.42 -20.77 14.69
N MET A 360 8.05 -20.87 13.39
CA MET A 360 7.00 -21.75 12.93
C MET A 360 7.21 -22.13 11.47
N ARG A 361 6.49 -23.17 11.04
CA ARG A 361 6.35 -23.52 9.64
C ARG A 361 4.88 -23.81 9.30
N MET A 362 4.50 -23.46 8.11
CA MET A 362 3.22 -23.83 7.52
C MET A 362 3.44 -25.03 6.60
N GLU A 363 2.71 -26.12 6.80
CA GLU A 363 2.88 -27.36 6.05
C GLU A 363 1.93 -27.44 4.85
N GLU A 364 0.71 -26.97 5.01
CA GLU A 364 -0.35 -27.02 4.02
C GLU A 364 -1.10 -25.68 3.97
N MET A 365 -1.75 -25.43 2.86
CA MET A 365 -2.64 -24.28 2.68
C MET A 365 -3.99 -24.78 2.16
N ASP A 366 -5.06 -24.45 2.87
CA ASP A 366 -6.43 -24.70 2.47
C ASP A 366 -6.98 -23.45 1.76
N MET A 367 -7.42 -23.61 0.52
CA MET A 367 -8.11 -22.55 -0.21
C MET A 367 -9.60 -22.61 0.15
N ILE A 368 -10.12 -21.50 0.66
CA ILE A 368 -11.46 -21.43 1.23
C ILE A 368 -12.45 -21.02 0.14
N PRO A 369 -13.30 -21.94 -0.33
CA PRO A 369 -14.35 -21.60 -1.27
C PRO A 369 -15.45 -20.76 -0.61
N ASP A 370 -16.14 -19.97 -1.41
CA ASP A 370 -17.26 -19.17 -0.94
C ASP A 370 -18.30 -20.01 -0.19
N GLY A 371 -18.74 -19.47 0.95
CA GLY A 371 -19.76 -20.09 1.79
C GLY A 371 -19.26 -21.13 2.79
N ARG A 372 -17.95 -21.47 2.79
CA ARG A 372 -17.37 -22.33 3.82
C ARG A 372 -17.14 -21.55 5.11
N ASP A 373 -17.61 -22.06 6.24
CA ASP A 373 -17.45 -21.43 7.55
C ASP A 373 -16.11 -21.85 8.18
N VAL A 374 -15.11 -20.99 8.04
CA VAL A 374 -13.82 -21.11 8.71
C VAL A 374 -13.64 -19.87 9.58
N ARG A 375 -13.27 -20.07 10.82
CA ARG A 375 -13.12 -19.00 11.82
C ARG A 375 -11.79 -19.10 12.54
N VAL A 376 -11.40 -18.02 13.17
CA VAL A 376 -10.24 -17.91 14.06
C VAL A 376 -10.68 -17.29 15.37
N VAL A 377 -10.34 -17.95 16.48
CA VAL A 377 -10.67 -17.51 17.85
C VAL A 377 -9.40 -17.09 18.57
N PHE A 378 -9.41 -15.88 19.13
CA PHE A 378 -8.30 -15.33 19.91
C PHE A 378 -8.40 -15.71 21.38
N GLY A 379 -7.25 -15.97 22.02
CA GLY A 379 -7.18 -16.35 23.43
C GLY A 379 -7.62 -17.81 23.70
N SER A 380 -8.03 -18.09 24.94
CA SER A 380 -8.45 -19.43 25.40
C SER A 380 -9.95 -19.72 25.16
N GLY A 381 -10.54 -19.14 24.14
CA GLY A 381 -11.97 -19.35 23.81
C GLY A 381 -12.23 -20.80 23.42
N GLU A 382 -12.52 -21.66 24.42
CA GLU A 382 -13.01 -23.01 24.20
C GLU A 382 -14.54 -22.98 24.05
N GLY A 383 -15.05 -23.31 22.87
CA GLY A 383 -16.49 -23.45 22.64
C GLY A 383 -16.83 -23.65 21.15
N GLU A 384 -17.81 -24.50 20.87
CA GLU A 384 -18.30 -24.77 19.50
C GLU A 384 -18.97 -23.52 18.87
N ASP A 385 -19.43 -22.59 19.70
CA ASP A 385 -20.18 -21.37 19.35
C ASP A 385 -19.36 -20.08 19.55
N ALA A 386 -18.02 -20.13 19.67
CA ALA A 386 -17.23 -18.91 19.81
C ALA A 386 -17.38 -18.04 18.55
N ASP A 387 -17.92 -16.84 18.75
CA ASP A 387 -18.03 -15.79 17.72
C ASP A 387 -16.60 -15.34 17.35
N GLY A 388 -15.99 -16.03 16.39
CA GLY A 388 -14.63 -15.80 15.95
C GLY A 388 -14.56 -14.95 14.68
N SER A 389 -13.39 -14.40 14.41
CA SER A 389 -13.05 -13.73 13.15
C SER A 389 -13.22 -14.71 11.98
N ARG A 390 -13.81 -14.26 10.89
CA ARG A 390 -13.99 -15.09 9.70
C ARG A 390 -12.70 -15.18 8.89
N VAL A 391 -12.46 -16.35 8.32
CA VAL A 391 -11.37 -16.60 7.37
C VAL A 391 -11.95 -16.69 5.96
N SER A 392 -11.33 -16.03 5.02
CA SER A 392 -11.65 -16.12 3.59
C SER A 392 -10.42 -16.50 2.79
N LEU A 393 -10.61 -16.91 1.57
CA LEU A 393 -9.59 -17.15 0.56
C LEU A 393 -8.54 -18.20 0.94
N VAL A 394 -7.74 -17.98 2.00
CA VAL A 394 -6.60 -18.86 2.35
C VAL A 394 -6.52 -19.08 3.86
N ALA A 395 -6.29 -20.34 4.26
CA ALA A 395 -5.95 -20.76 5.61
C ALA A 395 -4.70 -21.65 5.60
N GLY A 396 -3.62 -21.24 6.27
CA GLY A 396 -2.38 -22.00 6.39
C GLY A 396 -2.34 -22.87 7.64
N LEU A 397 -1.98 -24.14 7.51
CA LEU A 397 -1.86 -25.09 8.61
C LEU A 397 -0.48 -24.96 9.26
N ILE A 398 -0.45 -24.34 10.43
CA ILE A 398 0.79 -23.97 11.13
C ILE A 398 1.22 -25.07 12.10
N LYS A 399 2.51 -25.38 12.06
CA LYS A 399 3.22 -26.09 13.15
C LYS A 399 4.20 -25.17 13.82
N LEU A 400 4.17 -25.17 15.14
CA LEU A 400 5.06 -24.37 15.94
C LEU A 400 6.44 -25.03 16.01
N ASP A 401 7.48 -24.22 15.89
CA ASP A 401 8.87 -24.57 16.07
C ASP A 401 9.49 -23.63 17.13
N GLY A 402 10.44 -24.12 17.90
CA GLY A 402 11.18 -23.30 18.87
C GLY A 402 10.30 -22.74 20.00
N GLY A 403 10.26 -21.41 20.12
CA GLY A 403 9.55 -20.69 21.20
C GLY A 403 8.22 -20.07 20.79
N ALA A 404 7.78 -20.28 19.56
CA ALA A 404 6.53 -19.69 19.09
C ALA A 404 5.31 -20.23 19.84
N ARG A 405 4.31 -19.39 20.03
CA ARG A 405 3.06 -19.73 20.71
C ARG A 405 1.86 -19.22 19.91
N PRO A 406 0.70 -19.90 20.02
CA PRO A 406 -0.49 -19.44 19.35
C PRO A 406 -1.03 -18.15 20.02
N LEU A 407 -1.43 -17.18 19.21
CA LEU A 407 -2.24 -16.03 19.60
C LEU A 407 -3.71 -16.32 19.33
N ALA A 408 -3.99 -17.07 18.25
CA ALA A 408 -5.33 -17.49 17.88
C ALA A 408 -5.30 -18.86 17.20
N ALA A 409 -6.42 -19.60 17.26
CA ALA A 409 -6.57 -20.93 16.71
C ALA A 409 -7.78 -21.04 15.78
N TYR A 410 -7.73 -21.97 14.82
CA TYR A 410 -8.84 -22.25 13.93
C TYR A 410 -10.04 -22.82 14.66
N ALA A 411 -11.23 -22.42 14.24
CA ALA A 411 -12.54 -22.90 14.69
C ALA A 411 -13.44 -23.16 13.47
N GLY A 412 -14.67 -23.61 13.71
CA GLY A 412 -15.60 -23.97 12.66
C GLY A 412 -15.53 -25.45 12.25
N ASP A 413 -16.18 -25.79 11.15
CA ASP A 413 -16.28 -27.18 10.64
C ASP A 413 -15.10 -27.46 9.69
N VAL A 414 -13.90 -27.57 10.28
CA VAL A 414 -12.67 -27.90 9.55
C VAL A 414 -11.86 -28.96 10.32
N PHE A 415 -11.18 -29.86 9.58
CA PHE A 415 -10.41 -30.94 10.17
C PHE A 415 -9.20 -30.46 10.99
N TYR A 416 -8.73 -29.22 10.73
CA TYR A 416 -7.62 -28.58 11.41
C TYR A 416 -8.08 -27.64 12.56
N ARG A 417 -9.32 -27.77 13.01
CA ARG A 417 -9.83 -27.05 14.19
C ARG A 417 -8.91 -27.22 15.39
N GLY A 418 -8.67 -26.12 16.12
CA GLY A 418 -7.79 -26.06 17.29
C GLY A 418 -6.30 -25.93 16.96
N THR A 419 -5.91 -26.01 15.68
CA THR A 419 -4.52 -25.71 15.30
C THR A 419 -4.26 -24.19 15.25
N PRO A 420 -3.00 -23.75 15.43
CA PRO A 420 -2.66 -22.33 15.39
C PRO A 420 -3.02 -21.69 14.05
N ALA A 421 -3.64 -20.50 14.09
CA ALA A 421 -3.93 -19.66 12.93
C ALA A 421 -3.14 -18.37 12.93
N VAL A 422 -2.90 -17.81 14.14
CA VAL A 422 -2.02 -16.65 14.34
C VAL A 422 -1.02 -17.01 15.41
N THR A 423 0.26 -16.73 15.18
CA THR A 423 1.34 -17.06 16.11
C THR A 423 2.18 -15.84 16.47
N VAL A 424 2.87 -15.95 17.61
CA VAL A 424 3.82 -14.96 18.06
C VAL A 424 5.07 -15.65 18.60
N ASN A 425 6.25 -15.12 18.24
CA ASN A 425 7.55 -15.62 18.62
C ASN A 425 8.41 -14.49 19.17
N ASP A 426 9.08 -14.71 20.29
CA ASP A 426 10.10 -13.80 20.79
C ASP A 426 11.45 -14.18 20.15
N PHE A 427 12.09 -13.21 19.48
CA PHE A 427 13.31 -13.44 18.71
C PHE A 427 14.34 -12.34 18.98
N GLY A 428 15.42 -12.67 19.65
CA GLY A 428 16.36 -11.67 20.16
C GLY A 428 15.71 -10.77 21.20
N ALA A 429 15.75 -9.45 21.01
CA ALA A 429 15.10 -8.48 21.87
C ALA A 429 13.68 -8.09 21.40
N GLY A 430 13.25 -8.57 20.24
CA GLY A 430 11.99 -8.21 19.61
C GLY A 430 11.00 -9.37 19.51
N THR A 431 9.96 -9.16 18.74
CA THR A 431 8.83 -10.10 18.60
C THR A 431 8.40 -10.20 17.13
N ALA A 432 8.13 -11.42 16.68
CA ALA A 432 7.60 -11.68 15.34
C ALA A 432 6.22 -12.34 15.42
N TYR A 433 5.30 -11.86 14.59
CA TYR A 433 3.96 -12.40 14.40
C TYR A 433 3.84 -13.03 13.03
N PHE A 434 3.02 -14.07 12.94
CA PHE A 434 2.57 -14.62 11.67
C PHE A 434 1.06 -14.83 11.68
N ALA A 435 0.36 -14.13 10.79
CA ALA A 435 -1.07 -14.34 10.55
C ALA A 435 -1.25 -15.32 9.39
N GLY A 436 -1.49 -16.59 9.69
CA GLY A 436 -1.53 -17.69 8.71
C GLY A 436 -2.83 -17.79 7.91
N ALA A 437 -3.72 -16.80 8.00
CA ALA A 437 -5.00 -16.81 7.30
C ALA A 437 -5.38 -15.41 6.80
N VAL A 438 -6.21 -15.35 5.77
CA VAL A 438 -6.86 -14.09 5.36
C VAL A 438 -8.04 -13.84 6.29
N LEU A 439 -7.80 -12.97 7.27
CA LEU A 439 -8.75 -12.61 8.33
C LEU A 439 -9.73 -11.53 7.85
N ASP A 440 -10.89 -11.44 8.47
CA ASP A 440 -11.77 -10.28 8.36
C ASP A 440 -11.22 -9.07 9.15
N GLU A 441 -11.90 -7.92 9.07
CA GLU A 441 -11.48 -6.69 9.73
C GLU A 441 -11.30 -6.87 11.24
N ALA A 442 -12.22 -7.57 11.91
CA ALA A 442 -12.15 -7.80 13.35
C ALA A 442 -10.91 -8.61 13.74
N GLY A 443 -10.57 -9.63 12.95
CA GLY A 443 -9.37 -10.45 13.17
C GLY A 443 -8.08 -9.66 12.94
N MET A 444 -8.01 -8.88 11.88
CA MET A 444 -6.85 -8.00 11.61
C MET A 444 -6.71 -6.95 12.70
N ASP A 445 -7.82 -6.35 13.15
CA ASP A 445 -7.83 -5.38 14.24
C ASP A 445 -7.32 -5.96 15.56
N ALA A 446 -7.70 -7.20 15.89
CA ALA A 446 -7.22 -7.90 17.06
C ALA A 446 -5.69 -8.17 17.00
N VAL A 447 -5.18 -8.61 15.83
CA VAL A 447 -3.74 -8.84 15.63
C VAL A 447 -2.98 -7.52 15.75
N VAL A 448 -3.38 -6.48 15.02
CA VAL A 448 -2.70 -5.18 15.04
C VAL A 448 -2.77 -4.54 16.43
N GLY A 449 -3.89 -4.69 17.14
CA GLY A 449 -4.03 -4.24 18.53
C GLY A 449 -2.98 -4.87 19.47
N ASP A 450 -2.68 -6.17 19.32
CA ASP A 450 -1.59 -6.83 20.09
C ASP A 450 -0.20 -6.34 19.63
N VAL A 451 0.03 -6.23 18.34
CA VAL A 451 1.28 -5.74 17.74
C VAL A 451 1.65 -4.34 18.25
N VAL A 452 0.73 -3.37 18.14
CA VAL A 452 1.01 -1.98 18.54
C VAL A 452 1.20 -1.85 20.06
N ARG A 453 0.43 -2.60 20.83
CA ARG A 453 0.58 -2.64 22.30
C ARG A 453 1.95 -3.16 22.71
N ARG A 454 2.44 -4.25 22.10
CA ARG A 454 3.79 -4.78 22.36
C ARG A 454 4.89 -3.84 21.90
N ALA A 455 4.75 -3.25 20.73
CA ALA A 455 5.70 -2.29 20.22
C ALA A 455 5.72 -0.96 20.99
N GLY A 456 4.75 -0.74 21.89
CA GLY A 456 4.60 0.54 22.60
C GLY A 456 4.26 1.69 21.65
N VAL A 457 3.48 1.39 20.60
CA VAL A 457 2.99 2.38 19.62
C VAL A 457 1.57 2.75 19.97
N THR A 458 1.30 4.05 20.01
CA THR A 458 -0.05 4.58 20.29
C THR A 458 -0.38 5.68 19.30
N GLY A 459 -1.62 5.74 18.86
CA GLY A 459 -2.17 6.84 18.08
C GLY A 459 -3.10 7.72 18.92
N ILE A 460 -3.64 8.74 18.30
CA ILE A 460 -4.63 9.63 18.93
C ILE A 460 -6.00 8.95 18.81
N VAL A 461 -6.66 8.76 19.96
CA VAL A 461 -8.00 8.18 19.99
C VAL A 461 -9.01 9.23 19.54
N SER A 462 -9.70 8.98 18.45
CA SER A 462 -10.78 9.81 17.91
C SER A 462 -12.06 8.97 17.72
N PRO A 463 -13.24 9.59 17.66
CA PRO A 463 -14.44 8.88 17.22
C PRO A 463 -14.33 8.55 15.73
N GLU A 464 -14.81 7.38 15.31
CA GLU A 464 -15.06 7.15 13.89
C GLU A 464 -16.18 8.09 13.40
N PRO A 465 -16.02 8.68 12.23
CA PRO A 465 -15.01 8.54 11.19
C PRO A 465 -13.98 9.69 11.16
N VAL A 466 -13.50 10.14 12.31
CA VAL A 466 -12.53 11.26 12.40
C VAL A 466 -11.10 10.74 12.28
N GLU A 467 -10.42 11.18 11.24
CA GLU A 467 -8.99 10.95 11.00
C GLU A 467 -8.14 12.06 11.61
N VAL A 468 -7.00 11.69 12.20
CA VAL A 468 -6.04 12.62 12.80
C VAL A 468 -4.63 12.33 12.29
N VAL A 469 -4.05 13.26 11.57
CA VAL A 469 -2.71 13.14 10.98
C VAL A 469 -1.83 14.31 11.38
N THR A 470 -0.61 14.04 11.80
CA THR A 470 0.35 15.08 12.21
C THR A 470 1.53 15.14 11.25
N ARG A 471 1.85 16.35 10.77
CA ARG A 471 3.08 16.66 10.02
C ARG A 471 4.00 17.53 10.86
N ARG A 472 5.29 17.20 10.90
CA ARG A 472 6.32 17.98 11.58
C ARG A 472 7.03 18.90 10.60
N TYR A 473 7.40 20.08 11.11
CA TYR A 473 8.13 21.09 10.37
C TYR A 473 9.41 21.48 11.15
N PRO A 474 10.47 20.66 11.06
CA PRO A 474 11.68 20.85 11.89
C PRO A 474 12.31 22.24 11.74
N SER A 475 12.29 22.80 10.53
CA SER A 475 12.83 24.15 10.25
C SER A 475 12.10 25.27 10.99
N ARG A 476 10.86 25.04 11.44
CA ARG A 476 10.03 25.99 12.18
C ARG A 476 9.79 25.59 13.64
N GLY A 477 10.25 24.40 14.04
CA GLY A 477 10.03 23.88 15.40
C GLY A 477 8.54 23.71 15.75
N GLU A 478 7.70 23.39 14.77
CA GLU A 478 6.25 23.25 14.97
C GLU A 478 5.73 21.92 14.36
N SER A 479 4.59 21.47 14.84
CA SER A 479 3.80 20.41 14.24
C SER A 479 2.40 20.93 13.90
N LEU A 480 1.86 20.48 12.78
CA LEU A 480 0.48 20.74 12.40
C LEU A 480 -0.27 19.42 12.39
N THR A 481 -1.38 19.38 13.11
CA THR A 481 -2.26 18.21 13.18
C THR A 481 -3.56 18.51 12.44
N PHE A 482 -3.82 17.71 11.43
CA PHE A 482 -5.02 17.74 10.62
C PHE A 482 -6.05 16.83 11.26
N VAL A 483 -7.27 17.35 11.45
CA VAL A 483 -8.40 16.63 12.00
C VAL A 483 -9.51 16.69 10.97
N ILE A 484 -9.89 15.54 10.43
CA ILE A 484 -10.78 15.43 9.26
C ILE A 484 -11.96 14.53 9.60
N ASN A 485 -13.18 15.03 9.45
CA ASN A 485 -14.38 14.21 9.49
C ASN A 485 -14.70 13.71 8.09
N HIS A 486 -14.69 12.40 7.89
CA HIS A 486 -14.99 11.77 6.60
C HIS A 486 -16.48 11.43 6.41
N ALA A 487 -17.32 11.66 7.42
CA ALA A 487 -18.76 11.43 7.31
C ALA A 487 -19.49 12.58 6.62
N ASP A 488 -20.62 12.24 6.03
CA ASP A 488 -21.63 13.17 5.52
C ASP A 488 -22.55 13.74 6.62
N THR A 489 -22.24 13.44 7.88
CA THR A 489 -22.91 13.90 9.10
C THR A 489 -21.93 14.58 10.04
N ALA A 490 -22.43 15.46 10.89
CA ALA A 490 -21.60 16.08 11.92
C ALA A 490 -21.17 15.04 12.97
N THR A 491 -19.91 15.09 13.36
CA THR A 491 -19.32 14.18 14.35
C THR A 491 -18.89 14.95 15.59
N ALA A 492 -19.38 14.55 16.75
CA ALA A 492 -19.00 15.11 18.03
C ALA A 492 -17.83 14.32 18.64
N TRP A 493 -16.80 15.04 19.06
CA TRP A 493 -15.64 14.48 19.77
C TRP A 493 -15.56 15.09 21.16
N GLN A 494 -15.92 14.31 22.18
CA GLN A 494 -15.83 14.71 23.58
C GLN A 494 -14.40 14.55 24.11
N ASP A 495 -13.98 15.44 24.98
CA ASP A 495 -12.64 15.41 25.61
C ASP A 495 -11.50 15.34 24.57
N THR A 496 -11.59 16.13 23.49
CA THR A 496 -10.53 16.18 22.48
C THR A 496 -9.19 16.62 23.09
N PRO A 497 -8.05 16.02 22.70
CA PRO A 497 -6.73 16.43 23.17
C PRO A 497 -6.32 17.83 22.67
N PHE A 498 -7.10 18.44 21.78
CA PHE A 498 -6.82 19.74 21.17
C PHE A 498 -7.52 20.92 21.85
N ALA A 499 -8.12 20.70 23.04
CA ALA A 499 -8.74 21.79 23.81
C ALA A 499 -7.73 22.92 24.10
N GLY A 500 -8.10 24.16 23.75
CA GLY A 500 -7.25 25.34 23.89
C GLY A 500 -6.27 25.56 22.73
N CYS A 501 -6.15 24.65 21.76
CA CYS A 501 -5.40 24.88 20.53
C CYS A 501 -6.18 25.82 19.61
N GLU A 502 -5.43 26.65 18.85
CA GLU A 502 -5.98 27.53 17.83
C GLU A 502 -5.98 26.82 16.45
N SER A 503 -7.10 26.87 15.76
CA SER A 503 -7.21 26.43 14.38
C SER A 503 -6.39 27.37 13.47
N VAL A 504 -5.53 26.78 12.65
CA VAL A 504 -4.71 27.50 11.67
C VAL A 504 -5.55 28.10 10.54
N LEU A 505 -6.73 27.48 10.26
CA LEU A 505 -7.57 27.86 9.12
C LEU A 505 -8.41 29.11 9.38
N ASP A 506 -8.89 29.31 10.61
CA ASP A 506 -9.83 30.38 10.94
C ASP A 506 -9.55 31.10 12.27
N GLY A 507 -8.52 30.69 13.00
CA GLY A 507 -8.16 31.29 14.30
C GLY A 507 -9.09 30.88 15.45
N THR A 508 -10.02 29.95 15.24
CA THR A 508 -10.93 29.50 16.30
C THR A 508 -10.15 28.71 17.36
N VAL A 509 -10.37 29.07 18.64
CA VAL A 509 -9.82 28.28 19.76
C VAL A 509 -10.75 27.11 20.04
N LEU A 510 -10.20 25.90 19.95
CA LEU A 510 -10.97 24.67 20.13
C LEU A 510 -11.39 24.48 21.59
N GLY A 511 -12.65 24.07 21.79
CA GLY A 511 -13.17 23.69 23.09
C GLY A 511 -12.73 22.29 23.51
N ARG A 512 -13.13 21.88 24.73
CA ARG A 512 -12.98 20.51 25.21
C ARG A 512 -13.78 19.52 24.36
N ASP A 513 -14.97 19.93 23.94
CA ASP A 513 -15.83 19.19 23.04
C ASP A 513 -15.78 19.87 21.67
N LEU A 514 -15.41 19.10 20.65
CA LEU A 514 -15.30 19.53 19.26
C LEU A 514 -16.45 18.92 18.46
N VAL A 515 -17.14 19.74 17.68
CA VAL A 515 -18.09 19.27 16.67
C VAL A 515 -17.49 19.56 15.31
N LEU A 516 -17.26 18.52 14.55
CA LEU A 516 -16.82 18.61 13.16
C LEU A 516 -18.05 18.50 12.26
N GLU A 517 -18.29 19.50 11.44
CA GLU A 517 -19.36 19.49 10.43
C GLU A 517 -19.17 18.31 9.43
N PRO A 518 -20.20 17.98 8.62
CA PRO A 518 -20.04 17.01 7.53
C PRO A 518 -18.83 17.36 6.65
N TYR A 519 -17.92 16.40 6.46
CA TYR A 519 -16.65 16.61 5.76
C TYR A 519 -15.82 17.77 6.33
N GLY A 520 -16.00 18.07 7.61
CA GLY A 520 -15.34 19.18 8.31
C GLY A 520 -13.84 18.91 8.47
N VAL A 521 -13.05 19.96 8.28
CA VAL A 521 -11.59 19.92 8.46
C VAL A 521 -11.17 21.06 9.38
N THR A 522 -10.35 20.74 10.37
CA THR A 522 -9.60 21.75 11.14
C THR A 522 -8.12 21.36 11.17
N VAL A 523 -7.25 22.35 11.25
CA VAL A 523 -5.79 22.16 11.36
C VAL A 523 -5.32 22.89 12.58
N VAL A 524 -4.73 22.19 13.54
CA VAL A 524 -4.25 22.77 14.79
C VAL A 524 -2.74 22.79 14.87
N ARG A 525 -2.20 23.84 15.49
CA ARG A 525 -0.79 23.86 15.83
C ARG A 525 -0.59 23.14 17.16
N THR A 526 0.31 22.15 17.15
CA THR A 526 0.77 21.46 18.34
C THR A 526 2.24 21.73 18.57
N ALA A 527 2.70 21.62 19.81
CA ALA A 527 4.13 21.70 20.09
C ALA A 527 4.86 20.55 19.39
N ALA A 528 6.08 20.83 18.91
CA ALA A 528 6.91 19.83 18.22
C ALA A 528 7.38 18.74 19.20
#